data_53ffc2d634b83add8cc88b7ae1afc35e
#
_entry.id   53ffc2d634b83add8cc88b7ae1afc35e
#
_cell.length_a   1.000
_cell.length_b   1.000
_cell.length_c   1.000
_cell.angle_alpha   90.00
_cell.angle_beta   90.00
_cell.angle_gamma   90.00
#
_symmetry.space_group_name_H-M   'P 1'
#
loop_
_entity.id
_entity.type
_entity.pdbx_description
1 polymer ?
#
loop_
_entity_poly.entity_id
_entity_poly.type
_entity_poly.pdbx_seq_one_letter_code
_entity_poly.pdbx_strand_id
1 'polypeptide(L)'
;SLDAWSDLEKMVGLAGNDRVLFSLDLHQGRPVYHLDNGPRLERISPEELVDRAVSIGVAGLLVIDLADVGSAAGPSTGPLIQQLLVKYRLPLYAGGGVRDRRDVQAVLDAGARGVLIGTAVHKGFQI
;
A
#
# COMPACT_ATOMS: atom_id res chain seq x y z
N SER A 1 19.60 -14.01 7.73
CA SER A 1 18.68 -12.98 7.27
C SER A 1 17.86 -12.45 8.42
N LEU A 2 17.81 -11.18 8.53
CA LEU A 2 16.99 -10.54 9.52
C LEU A 2 15.52 -10.78 9.17
N ASP A 3 14.75 -11.20 10.16
CA ASP A 3 13.32 -11.35 9.99
C ASP A 3 12.70 -9.94 9.88
N ALA A 4 12.20 -9.61 8.70
CA ALA A 4 11.60 -8.31 8.43
C ALA A 4 10.42 -8.00 9.37
N TRP A 5 9.70 -9.03 9.80
CA TRP A 5 8.60 -8.87 10.77
C TRP A 5 9.11 -8.51 12.15
N SER A 6 10.22 -9.11 12.57
CA SER A 6 10.88 -8.75 13.82
C SER A 6 11.35 -7.29 13.80
N ASP A 7 11.88 -6.84 12.66
CA ASP A 7 12.29 -5.44 12.51
C ASP A 7 11.09 -4.49 12.58
N LEU A 8 9.98 -4.87 11.96
CA LEU A 8 8.74 -4.08 12.03
C LEU A 8 8.23 -3.98 13.48
N GLU A 9 8.26 -5.10 14.23
CA GLU A 9 7.90 -5.09 15.64
C GLU A 9 8.75 -4.11 16.45
N LYS A 10 10.06 -4.08 16.20
CA LYS A 10 10.98 -3.17 16.86
C LYS A 10 10.69 -1.72 16.50
N MET A 11 10.39 -1.44 15.25
CA MET A 11 10.04 -0.10 14.79
C MET A 11 8.76 0.40 15.46
N VAL A 12 7.73 -0.44 15.51
CA VAL A 12 6.47 -0.10 16.19
C VAL A 12 6.72 0.14 17.69
N GLY A 13 7.53 -0.70 18.32
CA GLY A 13 7.87 -0.54 19.71
C GLY A 13 8.62 0.76 20.02
N LEU A 14 9.49 1.19 19.11
CA LEU A 14 10.28 2.43 19.28
C LEU A 14 9.46 3.68 18.95
N ALA A 15 8.70 3.66 17.87
CA ALA A 15 7.97 4.81 17.37
C ALA A 15 6.61 5.02 18.04
N GLY A 16 5.98 3.93 18.47
CA GLY A 16 4.61 3.93 18.98
C GLY A 16 3.62 3.41 17.93
N ASN A 17 2.52 2.83 18.39
CA ASN A 17 1.51 2.17 17.55
C ASN A 17 0.79 3.15 16.60
N ASP A 18 0.88 4.44 16.84
CA ASP A 18 0.21 5.48 16.07
C ASP A 18 1.10 6.15 15.01
N ARG A 19 2.33 5.67 14.83
CA ARG A 19 3.33 6.35 13.99
C ARG A 19 3.96 5.49 12.91
N VAL A 20 3.59 4.23 12.80
CA VAL A 20 4.17 3.33 11.80
C VAL A 20 3.09 2.88 10.84
N LEU A 21 3.32 3.11 9.55
CA LEU A 21 2.48 2.59 8.48
C LEU A 21 3.17 1.38 7.84
N PHE A 22 2.39 0.39 7.48
CA PHE A 22 2.87 -0.74 6.69
C PHE A 22 2.61 -0.48 5.21
N SER A 23 3.66 -0.52 4.39
CA SER A 23 3.52 -0.38 2.94
C SER A 23 3.34 -1.75 2.30
N LEU A 24 2.19 -1.97 1.71
CA LEU A 24 1.90 -3.15 0.90
C LEU A 24 2.24 -2.83 -0.54
N ASP A 25 3.44 -3.23 -0.94
CA ASP A 25 3.94 -3.00 -2.29
C ASP A 25 3.58 -4.19 -3.16
N LEU A 26 2.89 -3.92 -4.27
CA LEU A 26 2.38 -4.92 -5.19
C LEU A 26 2.96 -4.70 -6.59
N HIS A 27 2.94 -5.74 -7.39
CA HIS A 27 3.13 -5.68 -8.83
C HIS A 27 2.08 -6.54 -9.50
N GLN A 28 1.14 -5.91 -10.20
CA GLN A 28 -0.02 -6.57 -10.80
C GLN A 28 -0.80 -7.41 -9.78
N GLY A 29 -1.02 -6.83 -8.59
CA GLY A 29 -1.78 -7.45 -7.52
C GLY A 29 -1.02 -8.45 -6.65
N ARG A 30 0.26 -8.71 -6.94
CA ARG A 30 1.08 -9.66 -6.17
C ARG A 30 2.07 -8.93 -5.29
N PRO A 31 2.19 -9.32 -4.01
CA PRO A 31 3.18 -8.72 -3.12
C PRO A 31 4.60 -8.84 -3.66
N VAL A 32 5.34 -7.75 -3.54
CA VAL A 32 6.74 -7.67 -3.97
C VAL A 32 7.62 -7.63 -2.73
N TYR A 33 8.64 -8.50 -2.70
CA TYR A 33 9.64 -8.49 -1.66
C TYR A 33 11.00 -8.13 -2.24
N HIS A 34 11.68 -7.24 -1.56
CA HIS A 34 13.06 -6.93 -1.84
C HIS A 34 13.93 -7.68 -0.84
N LEU A 35 14.40 -8.85 -1.27
CA LEU A 35 15.41 -9.59 -0.53
C LEU A 35 16.79 -9.26 -1.10
N ASP A 36 17.83 -9.48 -0.29
CA ASP A 36 19.23 -9.24 -0.68
C ASP A 36 19.63 -9.99 -1.97
N ASN A 37 18.90 -11.03 -2.33
CA ASN A 37 19.14 -11.87 -3.52
C ASN A 37 18.22 -11.54 -4.70
N GLY A 38 17.56 -10.39 -4.67
CA GLY A 38 16.63 -9.96 -5.73
C GLY A 38 15.17 -10.16 -5.39
N PRO A 39 14.27 -9.67 -6.25
CA PRO A 39 12.84 -9.72 -6.00
C PRO A 39 12.35 -11.18 -5.99
N ARG A 40 11.70 -11.56 -4.91
CA ARG A 40 11.06 -12.86 -4.78
C ARG A 40 9.56 -12.66 -4.75
N LEU A 41 8.89 -13.24 -5.72
CA LEU A 41 7.43 -13.32 -5.69
C LEU A 41 7.06 -14.47 -4.75
N GLU A 42 6.68 -14.14 -3.54
CA GLU A 42 6.17 -15.15 -2.63
C GLU A 42 4.68 -15.41 -2.89
N ARG A 43 4.26 -16.62 -2.56
CA ARG A 43 2.88 -17.07 -2.70
C ARG A 43 1.99 -16.59 -1.54
N ILE A 44 2.42 -15.55 -0.83
CA ILE A 44 1.64 -14.99 0.27
C ILE A 44 0.66 -13.99 -0.31
N SER A 45 -0.60 -14.09 0.08
CA SER A 45 -1.62 -13.15 -0.37
C SER A 45 -1.43 -11.77 0.29
N PRO A 46 -1.91 -10.70 -0.35
CA PRO A 46 -1.94 -9.38 0.27
C PRO A 46 -2.60 -9.39 1.65
N GLU A 47 -3.70 -10.12 1.81
CA GLU A 47 -4.41 -10.22 3.09
C GLU A 47 -3.57 -10.83 4.21
N GLU A 48 -2.82 -11.89 3.90
CA GLU A 48 -1.95 -12.52 4.89
C GLU A 48 -0.88 -11.55 5.40
N LEU A 49 -0.33 -10.75 4.51
CA LEU A 49 0.66 -9.74 4.88
C LEU A 49 0.04 -8.66 5.76
N VAL A 50 -1.14 -8.19 5.40
CA VAL A 50 -1.86 -7.19 6.17
C VAL A 50 -2.24 -7.74 7.55
N ASP A 51 -2.68 -9.00 7.63
CA ASP A 51 -2.96 -9.66 8.92
C ASP A 51 -1.75 -9.59 9.85
N ARG A 52 -0.58 -9.91 9.34
CA ARG A 52 0.66 -9.87 10.14
C ARG A 52 1.00 -8.46 10.59
N ALA A 53 0.92 -7.49 9.68
CA ALA A 53 1.21 -6.10 10.00
C ALA A 53 0.24 -5.55 11.06
N VAL A 54 -1.04 -5.85 10.92
CA VAL A 54 -2.08 -5.43 11.88
C VAL A 54 -1.84 -6.08 13.24
N SER A 55 -1.46 -7.36 13.26
CA SER A 55 -1.12 -8.06 14.51
C SER A 55 0.07 -7.45 15.24
N ILE A 56 1.00 -6.87 14.51
CA ILE A 56 2.16 -6.17 15.08
C ILE A 56 1.77 -4.82 15.65
N GLY A 57 0.67 -4.21 15.18
CA GLY A 57 0.15 -2.95 15.71
C GLY A 57 0.50 -1.72 14.90
N VAL A 58 0.61 -1.84 13.58
CA VAL A 58 0.80 -0.67 12.71
C VAL A 58 -0.40 0.27 12.78
N ALA A 59 -0.17 1.55 12.56
CA ALA A 59 -1.20 2.58 12.64
C ALA A 59 -2.08 2.65 11.40
N GLY A 60 -1.61 2.17 10.28
CA GLY A 60 -2.34 2.23 9.03
C GLY A 60 -1.60 1.49 7.91
N LEU A 61 -2.22 1.50 6.75
CA LEU A 61 -1.74 0.80 5.58
C LEU A 61 -1.50 1.77 4.43
N LEU A 62 -0.47 1.51 3.65
CA LEU A 62 -0.22 2.16 2.38
C LEU A 62 -0.22 1.08 1.30
N VAL A 63 -1.09 1.20 0.31
CA VAL A 63 -1.22 0.22 -0.78
C VAL A 63 -0.74 0.87 -2.07
N ILE A 64 0.27 0.28 -2.68
CA ILE A 64 0.82 0.76 -3.95
C ILE A 64 0.99 -0.45 -4.88
N ASP A 65 0.45 -0.35 -6.10
CA ASP A 65 0.81 -1.30 -7.15
C ASP A 65 1.83 -0.64 -8.07
N LEU A 66 3.04 -1.20 -8.06
CA LEU A 66 4.17 -0.64 -8.80
C LEU A 66 3.95 -0.71 -10.32
N ALA A 67 3.13 -1.62 -10.79
CA ALA A 67 2.77 -1.69 -12.21
C ALA A 67 1.91 -0.50 -12.63
N ASP A 68 1.21 0.14 -11.70
CA ASP A 68 0.39 1.33 -11.99
C ASP A 68 1.23 2.61 -12.09
N VAL A 69 2.40 2.63 -11.46
CA VAL A 69 3.26 3.83 -11.42
C VAL A 69 3.67 4.21 -12.84
N GLY A 70 3.31 5.43 -13.24
CA GLY A 70 3.57 5.90 -14.60
C GLY A 70 2.67 5.29 -15.67
N SER A 71 1.73 4.44 -15.31
CA SER A 71 0.78 3.82 -16.24
C SER A 71 -0.25 4.83 -16.74
N ALA A 72 -0.62 4.71 -18.00
CA ALA A 72 -1.71 5.50 -18.58
C ALA A 72 -3.09 4.95 -18.21
N ALA A 73 -3.17 3.76 -17.61
CA ALA A 73 -4.42 3.11 -17.28
C ALA A 73 -5.04 3.54 -15.95
N GLY A 74 -4.25 4.23 -15.10
CA GLY A 74 -4.71 4.63 -13.78
C GLY A 74 -4.52 3.56 -12.71
N PRO A 75 -4.95 3.82 -11.46
CA PRO A 75 -4.76 2.90 -10.36
C PRO A 75 -5.61 1.64 -10.50
N SER A 76 -5.06 0.50 -10.12
CA SER A 76 -5.73 -0.81 -10.17
C SER A 76 -6.15 -1.34 -8.80
N THR A 77 -5.88 -0.60 -7.73
CA THR A 77 -5.96 -1.09 -6.36
C THR A 77 -7.35 -1.00 -5.72
N GLY A 78 -8.33 -0.40 -6.40
CA GLY A 78 -9.66 -0.19 -5.85
C GLY A 78 -10.33 -1.43 -5.25
N PRO A 79 -10.42 -2.55 -5.99
CA PRO A 79 -11.03 -3.77 -5.46
C PRO A 79 -10.33 -4.30 -4.20
N LEU A 80 -9.00 -4.28 -4.18
CA LEU A 80 -8.24 -4.71 -3.00
C LEU A 80 -8.47 -3.79 -1.80
N ILE A 81 -8.52 -2.47 -2.02
CA ILE A 81 -8.82 -1.52 -0.96
C ILE A 81 -10.17 -1.84 -0.33
N GLN A 82 -11.20 -2.06 -1.13
CA GLN A 82 -12.52 -2.41 -0.63
C GLN A 82 -12.49 -3.72 0.16
N GLN A 83 -11.80 -4.72 -0.34
CA GLN A 83 -11.66 -6.01 0.32
C GLN A 83 -10.97 -5.89 1.67
N LEU A 84 -9.88 -5.13 1.76
CA LEU A 84 -9.15 -4.94 3.00
C LEU A 84 -9.97 -4.16 4.03
N LEU A 85 -10.71 -3.15 3.61
CA LEU A 85 -11.49 -2.31 4.51
C LEU A 85 -12.75 -2.98 5.04
N VAL A 86 -13.23 -4.05 4.42
CA VAL A 86 -14.27 -4.90 5.00
C VAL A 86 -13.76 -5.60 6.27
N LYS A 87 -12.49 -6.01 6.25
CA LYS A 87 -11.90 -6.81 7.33
C LYS A 87 -11.16 -5.97 8.38
N TYR A 88 -10.51 -4.88 7.95
CA TYR A 88 -9.64 -4.09 8.82
C TYR A 88 -10.15 -2.66 8.98
N ARG A 89 -10.14 -2.18 10.23
CA ARG A 89 -10.57 -0.80 10.57
C ARG A 89 -9.36 0.10 10.79
N LEU A 90 -8.48 0.14 9.80
CA LEU A 90 -7.30 0.98 9.82
C LEU A 90 -7.38 2.04 8.74
N PRO A 91 -6.78 3.23 8.97
CA PRO A 91 -6.61 4.17 7.87
C PRO A 91 -5.79 3.51 6.77
N LEU A 92 -6.27 3.62 5.55
CA LEU A 92 -5.61 3.08 4.38
C LEU A 92 -5.38 4.22 3.40
N TYR A 93 -4.16 4.32 2.93
CA TYR A 93 -3.74 5.28 1.93
C TYR A 93 -3.34 4.49 0.68
N ALA A 94 -3.54 5.07 -0.49
CA ALA A 94 -3.20 4.40 -1.73
C ALA A 94 -2.43 5.31 -2.66
N GLY A 95 -1.60 4.72 -3.50
CA GLY A 95 -0.82 5.45 -4.49
C GLY A 95 -0.53 4.57 -5.70
N GLY A 96 0.15 5.17 -6.69
CA GLY A 96 0.50 4.51 -7.92
C GLY A 96 -0.52 4.76 -9.03
N GLY A 97 -0.07 5.40 -10.11
CA GLY A 97 -0.87 5.59 -11.31
C GLY A 97 -1.99 6.61 -11.23
N VAL A 98 -2.04 7.40 -10.18
CA VAL A 98 -3.04 8.46 -10.05
C VAL A 98 -2.72 9.59 -11.01
N ARG A 99 -3.57 9.80 -12.01
CA ARG A 99 -3.33 10.73 -13.11
C ARG A 99 -4.06 12.06 -12.98
N ASP A 100 -5.26 12.02 -12.43
CA ASP A 100 -6.16 13.15 -12.42
C ASP A 100 -7.18 13.06 -11.27
N ARG A 101 -8.08 14.02 -11.24
CA ARG A 101 -9.12 14.12 -10.22
C ARG A 101 -10.03 12.89 -10.17
N ARG A 102 -10.34 12.27 -11.31
CA ARG A 102 -11.20 11.08 -11.35
C ARG A 102 -10.53 9.90 -10.65
N ASP A 103 -9.22 9.74 -10.87
CA ASP A 103 -8.45 8.69 -10.22
C ASP A 103 -8.42 8.89 -8.70
N VAL A 104 -8.22 10.13 -8.25
CA VAL A 104 -8.30 10.47 -6.82
C VAL A 104 -9.67 10.09 -6.26
N GLN A 105 -10.74 10.49 -6.95
CA GLN A 105 -12.09 10.21 -6.48
C GLN A 105 -12.37 8.72 -6.43
N ALA A 106 -11.92 7.97 -7.43
CA ALA A 106 -12.11 6.51 -7.46
C ALA A 106 -11.43 5.81 -6.27
N VAL A 107 -10.23 6.24 -5.93
CA VAL A 107 -9.49 5.69 -4.79
C VAL A 107 -10.18 6.05 -3.47
N LEU A 108 -10.64 7.28 -3.32
CA LEU A 108 -11.39 7.71 -2.14
C LEU A 108 -12.74 6.98 -2.03
N ASP A 109 -13.44 6.79 -3.15
CA ASP A 109 -14.71 6.04 -3.17
C ASP A 109 -14.53 4.58 -2.80
N ALA A 110 -13.36 3.99 -3.09
CA ALA A 110 -13.02 2.65 -2.65
C ALA A 110 -12.82 2.55 -1.13
N GLY A 111 -12.63 3.69 -0.46
CA GLY A 111 -12.52 3.78 0.98
C GLY A 111 -11.18 4.28 1.50
N ALA A 112 -10.23 4.60 0.63
CA ALA A 112 -8.95 5.15 1.06
C ALA A 112 -9.15 6.48 1.76
N ARG A 113 -8.39 6.72 2.81
CA ARG A 113 -8.41 7.96 3.57
C ARG A 113 -7.61 9.07 2.88
N GLY A 114 -6.61 8.69 2.12
CA GLY A 114 -5.76 9.63 1.39
C GLY A 114 -5.12 8.98 0.20
N VAL A 115 -4.55 9.81 -0.65
CA VAL A 115 -3.94 9.39 -1.92
C VAL A 115 -2.54 9.97 -2.02
N LEU A 116 -1.58 9.13 -2.41
CA LEU A 116 -0.22 9.57 -2.71
C LEU A 116 -0.12 9.91 -4.19
N ILE A 117 0.34 11.11 -4.48
CA ILE A 117 0.49 11.59 -5.85
C ILE A 117 1.95 12.00 -6.06
N GLY A 118 2.58 11.42 -7.07
CA GLY A 118 3.95 11.74 -7.40
C GLY A 118 4.11 12.11 -8.88
N THR A 119 4.10 11.12 -9.75
CA THR A 119 4.34 11.31 -11.18
C THR A 119 3.37 12.28 -11.83
N ALA A 120 2.11 12.28 -11.43
CA ALA A 120 1.08 13.16 -11.98
C ALA A 120 1.42 14.64 -11.79
N VAL A 121 2.03 15.00 -10.67
CA VAL A 121 2.46 16.38 -10.41
C VAL A 121 3.51 16.83 -11.43
N HIS A 122 4.45 15.94 -11.75
CA HIS A 122 5.48 16.22 -12.76
C HIS A 122 4.93 16.30 -14.17
N LYS A 123 3.77 15.70 -14.43
CA LYS A 123 3.10 15.73 -15.74
C LYS A 123 1.98 16.77 -15.83
N GLY A 124 1.91 17.69 -14.86
CA GLY A 124 0.90 18.73 -14.85
C GLY A 124 -0.47 18.23 -14.39
N PHE A 125 -0.51 17.62 -13.23
CA PHE A 125 -1.77 17.16 -12.61
C PHE A 125 -2.78 18.30 -12.53
N GLN A 126 -3.97 18.06 -13.02
CA GLN A 126 -5.08 19.00 -12.99
C GLN A 126 -6.12 18.56 -11.94
N ILE A 127 -6.42 19.47 -11.06
CA ILE A 127 -7.42 19.24 -10.00
C ILE A 127 -8.83 19.61 -10.51
#